data_228cdf6df0f0f8f2c7d0fd6b23d1a188
#
_entry.id   228cdf6df0f0f8f2c7d0fd6b23d1a188
#
_cell.length_a   1.000
_cell.length_b   1.000
_cell.length_c   1.000
_cell.angle_alpha   90.00
_cell.angle_beta   90.00
_cell.angle_gamma   90.00
#
_symmetry.space_group_name_H-M   'P 1'
#
loop_
_entity.id
_entity.type
_entity.pdbx_description
1 polymer ?
#
loop_
_entity_poly.entity_id
_entity_poly.type
_entity_poly.pdbx_seq_one_letter_code
_entity_poly.pdbx_strand_id
1 'polypeptide(L)'
;SSIEEFQLELERNPEQYGAVLPEITGYTYSESDKSEYIKAYSLSSNETIRNEVNNMDQNLLSIKGKKFPTALPVLTMISSENVENIPAWKSGHENQLDFSSGNHQLYVVEGGHYIWYTNLTQIVQHINEWATANQF
;
A
#
# COMPACT_ATOMS: atom_id res chain seq x y z
N SER A 1 18.80 -14.46 17.75
CA SER A 1 17.71 -15.41 17.58
C SER A 1 17.59 -15.79 16.11
N SER A 2 17.27 -17.06 15.85
CA SER A 2 16.93 -17.51 14.50
C SER A 2 15.58 -16.93 14.08
N ILE A 3 15.27 -16.90 12.77
CA ILE A 3 13.96 -16.47 12.27
C ILE A 3 12.85 -17.31 12.92
N GLU A 4 13.08 -18.60 13.11
CA GLU A 4 12.13 -19.52 13.74
C GLU A 4 11.85 -19.17 15.22
N GLU A 5 12.88 -18.84 16.00
CA GLU A 5 12.70 -18.38 17.38
C GLU A 5 11.91 -17.07 17.43
N PHE A 6 12.19 -16.14 16.54
CA PHE A 6 11.46 -14.88 16.46
C PHE A 6 9.99 -15.10 16.04
N GLN A 7 9.72 -16.02 15.11
CA GLN A 7 8.36 -16.39 14.74
C GLN A 7 7.58 -16.97 15.91
N LEU A 8 8.19 -17.87 16.68
CA LEU A 8 7.56 -18.45 17.86
C LEU A 8 7.26 -17.41 18.97
N GLU A 9 8.13 -16.41 19.13
CA GLU A 9 7.88 -15.31 20.06
C GLU A 9 6.77 -14.40 19.59
N LEU A 10 6.72 -14.07 18.29
CA LEU A 10 5.63 -13.30 17.67
C LEU A 10 4.27 -14.00 17.79
N GLU A 11 4.21 -15.31 17.59
CA GLU A 11 2.99 -16.11 17.78
C GLU A 11 2.48 -16.08 19.22
N ARG A 12 3.40 -16.04 20.19
CA ARG A 12 3.04 -16.00 21.62
C ARG A 12 2.63 -14.62 22.12
N ASN A 13 3.25 -13.58 21.58
CA ASN A 13 3.10 -12.19 22.04
C ASN A 13 3.06 -11.19 20.88
N PRO A 14 2.11 -11.30 19.93
CA PRO A 14 2.09 -10.48 18.72
C PRO A 14 2.02 -8.98 19.02
N GLU A 15 1.28 -8.57 20.04
CA GLU A 15 1.12 -7.17 20.44
C GLU A 15 2.43 -6.51 20.90
N GLN A 16 3.29 -7.28 21.57
CA GLN A 16 4.58 -6.79 22.06
C GLN A 16 5.48 -6.31 20.91
N TYR A 17 5.33 -6.90 19.74
CA TYR A 17 6.13 -6.59 18.54
C TYR A 17 5.37 -5.71 17.53
N GLY A 18 4.16 -5.27 17.87
CA GLY A 18 3.33 -4.47 16.96
C GLY A 18 2.74 -5.28 15.79
N ALA A 19 2.81 -6.60 15.85
CA ALA A 19 2.22 -7.49 14.84
C ALA A 19 0.71 -7.67 15.08
N VAL A 20 -0.02 -6.55 15.04
CA VAL A 20 -1.46 -6.52 15.23
C VAL A 20 -2.13 -6.37 13.88
N LEU A 21 -3.04 -7.28 13.56
CA LEU A 21 -3.87 -7.17 12.37
C LEU A 21 -4.77 -5.94 12.47
N PRO A 22 -4.79 -5.08 11.44
CA PRO A 22 -5.68 -3.93 11.43
C PRO A 22 -7.13 -4.36 11.35
N GLU A 23 -8.02 -3.65 12.02
CA GLU A 23 -9.45 -3.88 11.90
C GLU A 23 -9.94 -3.51 10.50
N ILE A 24 -10.67 -4.43 9.86
CA ILE A 24 -11.39 -4.19 8.60
C ILE A 24 -12.88 -4.31 8.88
N THR A 25 -13.62 -3.24 8.62
CA THR A 25 -15.07 -3.23 8.84
C THR A 25 -15.76 -4.34 8.03
N GLY A 26 -16.49 -5.21 8.73
CA GLY A 26 -17.22 -6.32 8.13
C GLY A 26 -16.39 -7.55 7.78
N TYR A 27 -15.11 -7.60 8.18
CA TYR A 27 -14.25 -8.76 7.99
C TYR A 27 -13.75 -9.31 9.32
N THR A 28 -13.76 -10.64 9.46
CA THR A 28 -13.22 -11.35 10.61
C THR A 28 -12.09 -12.26 10.14
N TYR A 29 -10.90 -12.05 10.66
CA TYR A 29 -9.73 -12.86 10.33
C TYR A 29 -9.86 -14.29 10.85
N SER A 30 -9.61 -15.25 9.98
CA SER A 30 -9.44 -16.65 10.39
C SER A 30 -8.09 -16.85 11.13
N GLU A 31 -7.93 -17.99 11.81
CA GLU A 31 -6.65 -18.35 12.41
C GLU A 31 -5.54 -18.51 11.35
N SER A 32 -5.91 -18.94 10.14
CA SER A 32 -4.97 -19.00 9.01
C SER A 32 -4.49 -17.60 8.59
N ASP A 33 -5.39 -16.61 8.49
CA ASP A 33 -5.01 -15.23 8.16
C ASP A 33 -4.05 -14.66 9.19
N LYS A 34 -4.32 -14.89 10.47
CA LYS A 34 -3.46 -14.46 11.58
C LYS A 34 -2.07 -15.08 11.50
N SER A 35 -2.01 -16.38 11.25
CA SER A 35 -0.74 -17.13 11.14
C SER A 35 0.09 -16.63 9.96
N GLU A 36 -0.52 -16.45 8.79
CA GLU A 36 0.18 -15.94 7.60
C GLU A 36 0.66 -14.49 7.80
N TYR A 37 -0.13 -13.66 8.49
CA TYR A 37 0.29 -12.30 8.83
C TYR A 37 1.52 -12.28 9.74
N ILE A 38 1.51 -13.07 10.83
CA ILE A 38 2.64 -13.18 11.75
C ILE A 38 3.88 -13.66 11.02
N LYS A 39 3.74 -14.66 10.16
CA LYS A 39 4.83 -15.15 9.33
C LYS A 39 5.39 -14.07 8.39
N ALA A 40 4.53 -13.36 7.68
CA ALA A 40 4.94 -12.24 6.83
C ALA A 40 5.63 -11.13 7.64
N TYR A 41 5.08 -10.78 8.80
CA TYR A 41 5.66 -9.78 9.69
C TYR A 41 7.06 -10.18 10.18
N SER A 42 7.29 -11.45 10.53
CA SER A 42 8.59 -11.94 10.97
C SER A 42 9.69 -11.81 9.91
N LEU A 43 9.30 -11.75 8.64
CA LEU A 43 10.21 -11.57 7.51
C LEU A 43 10.45 -10.09 7.15
N SER A 44 9.70 -9.16 7.74
CA SER A 44 9.76 -7.73 7.41
C SER A 44 11.11 -7.06 7.71
N SER A 45 11.95 -7.66 8.56
CA SER A 45 13.27 -7.14 8.93
C SER A 45 14.43 -7.92 8.30
N ASN A 46 14.19 -8.69 7.24
CA ASN A 46 15.24 -9.45 6.55
C ASN A 46 16.24 -8.54 5.83
N GLU A 47 17.35 -9.13 5.37
CA GLU A 47 18.43 -8.40 4.72
C GLU A 47 17.99 -7.70 3.43
N THR A 48 17.08 -8.30 2.66
CA THR A 48 16.54 -7.72 1.42
C THR A 48 15.81 -6.41 1.72
N ILE A 49 14.90 -6.41 2.69
CA ILE A 49 14.16 -5.20 3.10
C ILE A 49 15.12 -4.12 3.61
N ARG A 50 16.11 -4.49 4.42
CA ARG A 50 17.13 -3.53 4.88
C ARG A 50 17.94 -2.93 3.73
N ASN A 51 18.29 -3.73 2.74
CA ASN A 51 19.00 -3.23 1.56
C ASN A 51 18.12 -2.32 0.71
N GLU A 52 16.84 -2.60 0.57
CA GLU A 52 15.89 -1.70 -0.12
C GLU A 52 15.76 -0.36 0.60
N VAL A 53 15.62 -0.36 1.93
CA VAL A 53 15.57 0.86 2.74
C VAL A 53 16.87 1.67 2.60
N ASN A 54 18.03 1.02 2.65
CA ASN A 54 19.33 1.68 2.49
C ASN A 54 19.52 2.30 1.10
N ASN A 55 18.88 1.77 0.08
CA ASN A 55 18.93 2.29 -1.30
C ASN A 55 17.73 3.19 -1.65
N MET A 56 16.81 3.45 -0.71
CA MET A 56 15.58 4.19 -0.97
C MET A 56 15.83 5.56 -1.59
N ASP A 57 16.75 6.34 -1.03
CA ASP A 57 17.06 7.68 -1.53
C ASP A 57 17.55 7.65 -2.99
N GLN A 58 18.44 6.72 -3.32
CA GLN A 58 18.91 6.54 -4.69
C GLN A 58 17.80 6.09 -5.63
N ASN A 59 16.95 5.16 -5.19
CA ASN A 59 15.82 4.70 -5.97
C ASN A 59 14.83 5.83 -6.26
N LEU A 60 14.50 6.64 -5.24
CA LEU A 60 13.64 7.81 -5.40
C LEU A 60 14.23 8.86 -6.35
N LEU A 61 15.54 9.13 -6.25
CA LEU A 61 16.23 10.02 -7.17
C LEU A 61 16.18 9.51 -8.62
N SER A 62 16.30 8.20 -8.81
CA SER A 62 16.30 7.56 -10.14
C SER A 62 14.96 7.68 -10.87
N ILE A 63 13.85 7.81 -10.15
CA ILE A 63 12.49 7.93 -10.69
C ILE A 63 11.97 9.36 -10.66
N LYS A 64 12.70 10.30 -10.07
CA LYS A 64 12.29 11.70 -9.97
C LYS A 64 11.99 12.28 -11.36
N GLY A 65 10.80 12.85 -11.52
CA GLY A 65 10.34 13.45 -12.76
C GLY A 65 9.91 12.47 -13.85
N LYS A 66 9.99 11.16 -13.61
CA LYS A 66 9.45 10.17 -14.54
C LYS A 66 7.93 10.11 -14.42
N LYS A 67 7.29 9.89 -15.57
CA LYS A 67 5.84 9.70 -15.68
C LYS A 67 5.53 8.30 -16.18
N PHE A 68 4.34 7.81 -15.87
CA PHE A 68 3.82 6.62 -16.51
C PHE A 68 3.64 6.86 -18.01
N PRO A 69 3.88 5.85 -18.87
CA PRO A 69 3.60 5.95 -20.30
C PRO A 69 2.13 6.31 -20.56
N THR A 70 1.88 7.27 -21.44
CA THR A 70 0.52 7.80 -21.73
C THR A 70 -0.44 6.74 -22.27
N ALA A 71 0.07 5.71 -22.94
CA ALA A 71 -0.73 4.60 -23.48
C ALA A 71 -1.07 3.53 -22.42
N LEU A 72 -0.43 3.56 -21.24
CA LEU A 72 -0.68 2.61 -20.17
C LEU A 72 -1.88 3.08 -19.36
N PRO A 73 -2.96 2.29 -19.22
CA PRO A 73 -4.02 2.60 -18.29
C PRO A 73 -3.49 2.57 -16.85
N VAL A 74 -3.68 3.67 -16.12
CA VAL A 74 -3.19 3.83 -14.74
C VAL A 74 -4.32 4.31 -13.83
N LEU A 75 -4.55 3.54 -12.77
CA LEU A 75 -5.41 3.93 -11.66
C LEU A 75 -4.55 4.19 -10.42
N THR A 76 -4.56 5.42 -9.93
CA THR A 76 -3.91 5.80 -8.67
C THR A 76 -4.98 6.11 -7.63
N MET A 77 -4.86 5.51 -6.46
CA MET A 77 -5.70 5.82 -5.31
C MET A 77 -4.84 6.28 -4.14
N ILE A 78 -5.20 7.40 -3.53
CA ILE A 78 -4.45 8.00 -2.43
C ILE A 78 -5.35 8.31 -1.25
N SER A 79 -4.80 8.24 -0.04
CA SER A 79 -5.48 8.52 1.22
C SER A 79 -5.84 10.00 1.36
N SER A 80 -7.06 10.30 1.82
CA SER A 80 -7.48 11.66 2.17
C SER A 80 -6.66 12.23 3.33
N GLU A 81 -6.36 11.43 4.34
CA GLU A 81 -5.55 11.89 5.47
C GLU A 81 -4.12 12.29 5.04
N ASN A 82 -3.51 11.54 4.12
CA ASN A 82 -2.20 11.92 3.60
C ASN A 82 -2.26 13.19 2.75
N VAL A 83 -3.35 13.39 2.00
CA VAL A 83 -3.56 14.63 1.23
C VAL A 83 -3.66 15.84 2.16
N GLU A 84 -4.32 15.69 3.30
CA GLU A 84 -4.49 16.76 4.29
C GLU A 84 -3.22 17.04 5.08
N ASN A 85 -2.49 15.99 5.46
CA ASN A 85 -1.42 16.08 6.45
C ASN A 85 -0.01 16.14 5.84
N ILE A 86 0.18 15.72 4.58
CA ILE A 86 1.50 15.69 3.93
C ILE A 86 1.53 16.69 2.78
N PRO A 87 2.24 17.81 2.93
CA PRO A 87 2.40 18.78 1.84
C PRO A 87 2.90 18.11 0.55
N ALA A 88 2.33 18.51 -0.58
CA ALA A 88 2.67 17.98 -1.91
C ALA A 88 2.37 16.48 -2.13
N TRP A 89 1.71 15.76 -1.21
CA TRP A 89 1.36 14.35 -1.41
C TRP A 89 0.56 14.15 -2.69
N LYS A 90 -0.55 14.84 -2.83
CA LYS A 90 -1.41 14.75 -4.01
C LYS A 90 -0.68 15.18 -5.28
N SER A 91 -0.05 16.35 -5.28
CA SER A 91 0.67 16.86 -6.44
C SER A 91 1.86 15.99 -6.85
N GLY A 92 2.51 15.33 -5.90
CA GLY A 92 3.56 14.34 -6.17
C GLY A 92 3.05 13.16 -7.01
N HIS A 93 1.88 12.62 -6.66
CA HIS A 93 1.23 11.57 -7.45
C HIS A 93 0.69 12.08 -8.78
N GLU A 94 0.06 13.27 -8.82
CA GLU A 94 -0.42 13.89 -10.05
C GLU A 94 0.70 14.12 -11.08
N ASN A 95 1.89 14.50 -10.63
CA ASN A 95 3.04 14.72 -11.48
C ASN A 95 3.55 13.46 -12.21
N GLN A 96 3.19 12.27 -11.73
CA GLN A 96 3.53 10.99 -12.36
C GLN A 96 2.54 10.60 -13.46
N LEU A 97 1.40 11.28 -13.54
CA LEU A 97 0.30 10.97 -14.43
C LEU A 97 0.23 11.97 -15.61
N ASP A 98 -0.37 11.51 -16.70
CA ASP A 98 -0.75 12.35 -17.83
C ASP A 98 -2.27 12.28 -18.06
N PHE A 99 -2.99 13.19 -17.43
CA PHE A 99 -4.45 13.22 -17.53
C PHE A 99 -4.97 13.58 -18.93
N SER A 100 -4.11 14.13 -19.81
CA SER A 100 -4.51 14.48 -21.19
C SER A 100 -4.76 13.24 -22.06
N SER A 101 -4.19 12.09 -21.67
CA SER A 101 -4.37 10.82 -22.40
C SER A 101 -5.77 10.21 -22.23
N GLY A 102 -6.47 10.57 -21.13
CA GLY A 102 -7.70 9.90 -20.70
C GLY A 102 -7.49 8.52 -20.08
N ASN A 103 -6.26 7.96 -20.13
CA ASN A 103 -5.93 6.63 -19.61
C ASN A 103 -5.51 6.66 -18.14
N HIS A 104 -5.17 7.83 -17.60
CA HIS A 104 -4.70 7.98 -16.22
C HIS A 104 -5.80 8.61 -15.35
N GLN A 105 -6.05 7.97 -14.21
CA GLN A 105 -7.03 8.44 -13.23
C GLN A 105 -6.42 8.47 -11.84
N LEU A 106 -6.85 9.44 -11.02
CA LEU A 106 -6.47 9.55 -9.62
C LEU A 106 -7.71 9.80 -8.78
N TYR A 107 -7.91 8.98 -7.75
CA TYR A 107 -8.96 9.14 -6.75
C TYR A 107 -8.38 9.37 -5.37
N VAL A 108 -9.01 10.27 -4.63
CA VAL A 108 -8.77 10.43 -3.19
C VAL A 108 -9.79 9.57 -2.47
N VAL A 109 -9.31 8.57 -1.77
CA VAL A 109 -10.13 7.62 -0.99
C VAL A 109 -10.15 8.08 0.46
N GLU A 110 -11.32 8.11 1.07
CA GLU A 110 -11.48 8.48 2.47
C GLU A 110 -10.76 7.46 3.37
N GLY A 111 -9.92 7.95 4.29
CA GLY A 111 -9.23 7.12 5.28
C GLY A 111 -7.73 7.38 5.39
N GLY A 112 -7.09 6.58 6.25
CA GLY A 112 -5.67 6.65 6.58
C GLY A 112 -4.76 6.12 5.48
N HIS A 113 -3.44 6.13 5.74
CA HIS A 113 -2.42 5.75 4.77
C HIS A 113 -2.68 4.38 4.10
N TYR A 114 -3.16 3.43 4.86
CA TYR A 114 -3.50 2.09 4.38
C TYR A 114 -4.98 2.01 4.01
N ILE A 115 -5.36 2.68 2.91
CA ILE A 115 -6.76 2.82 2.44
C ILE A 115 -7.50 1.49 2.30
N TRP A 116 -6.80 0.39 1.99
CA TRP A 116 -7.41 -0.94 1.88
C TRP A 116 -7.91 -1.52 3.21
N TYR A 117 -7.43 -1.02 4.34
CA TYR A 117 -7.97 -1.38 5.65
C TYR A 117 -9.14 -0.50 6.06
N THR A 118 -9.10 0.78 5.66
CA THR A 118 -10.07 1.78 6.12
C THR A 118 -11.29 1.89 5.21
N ASN A 119 -11.13 1.67 3.89
CA ASN A 119 -12.23 1.87 2.93
C ASN A 119 -12.18 0.92 1.72
N LEU A 120 -12.19 -0.39 1.99
CA LEU A 120 -12.15 -1.43 0.95
C LEU A 120 -13.30 -1.30 -0.06
N THR A 121 -14.49 -0.91 0.40
CA THR A 121 -15.67 -0.77 -0.47
C THR A 121 -15.44 0.27 -1.57
N GLN A 122 -14.93 1.44 -1.23
CA GLN A 122 -14.66 2.51 -2.18
C GLN A 122 -13.54 2.11 -3.15
N ILE A 123 -12.51 1.41 -2.67
CA ILE A 123 -11.42 0.89 -3.51
C ILE A 123 -11.97 -0.08 -4.56
N VAL A 124 -12.75 -1.06 -4.14
CA VAL A 124 -13.35 -2.06 -5.05
C VAL A 124 -14.25 -1.39 -6.07
N GLN A 125 -15.04 -0.39 -5.65
CA GLN A 125 -15.87 0.38 -6.56
C GLN A 125 -15.02 1.06 -7.65
N HIS A 126 -14.01 1.82 -7.28
CA HIS A 126 -13.14 2.53 -8.25
C HIS A 126 -12.37 1.57 -9.16
N ILE A 127 -11.92 0.42 -8.65
CA ILE A 127 -11.29 -0.61 -9.49
C ILE A 127 -12.27 -1.13 -10.53
N ASN A 128 -13.50 -1.46 -10.16
CA ASN A 128 -14.51 -1.98 -11.08
C ASN A 128 -14.93 -0.95 -12.14
N GLU A 129 -15.10 0.32 -11.74
CA GLU A 129 -15.41 1.42 -12.66
C GLU A 129 -14.28 1.62 -13.68
N TRP A 130 -13.04 1.65 -13.18
CA TRP A 130 -11.85 1.81 -14.02
C TRP A 130 -11.63 0.62 -14.96
N ALA A 131 -11.77 -0.62 -14.46
CA ALA A 131 -11.62 -1.83 -15.27
C ALA A 131 -12.67 -1.86 -16.40
N THR A 132 -13.93 -1.53 -16.09
CA THR A 132 -15.01 -1.45 -17.07
C THR A 132 -14.71 -0.39 -18.15
N ALA A 133 -14.24 0.79 -17.74
CA ALA A 133 -13.92 1.88 -18.67
C ALA A 133 -12.75 1.53 -19.60
N ASN A 134 -11.82 0.68 -19.18
CA ASN A 134 -10.65 0.25 -19.94
C ASN A 134 -10.81 -1.13 -20.60
N GLN A 135 -11.99 -1.73 -20.55
CA GLN A 135 -12.34 -3.01 -21.19
C GLN A 135 -11.50 -4.21 -20.67
N PHE A 136 -11.21 -4.24 -19.37
CA PHE A 136 -10.57 -5.36 -18.68
C PHE A 136 -11.61 -6.37 -18.14
#